data_7b478257d0abded3183548acbde85415
#
_entry.id   7b478257d0abded3183548acbde85415
#
_cell.length_a   1.000
_cell.length_b   1.000
_cell.length_c   1.000
_cell.angle_alpha   90.00
_cell.angle_beta   90.00
_cell.angle_gamma   90.00
#
_symmetry.space_group_name_H-M   'P 1'
#
loop_
_entity.id
_entity.type
_entity.pdbx_description
1 polymer ?
#
loop_
_entity_poly.entity_id
_entity_poly.type
_entity_poly.pdbx_seq_one_letter_code
_entity_poly.pdbx_strand_id
1 'polypeptide(L)'
;TDEAVSEMHRRIMAVESDITRWQQRQNHHNNFSANIPYDLEQMRKETREFLDDLTARDQRMMYALVTLTHLADSEEQLEQDTEALSAIGRSHGCQFATMKHQQEDALNTVLPYGLRRIDAMRTLTTESTAVLLPFKTQEIMDTGGLYYGVNAVSRNLIICNRDAMLNGHGLYMGVSGSGKSMMAKQEIGFVGLNTDHDIIVVDPEREYGPLIRALGGEVITISASNGSYVNALDISKEYGDGRNPLVLKSEFIMSLCEQLMGTGEIGAKEKSIIDRCTANIYRKYIRKYEGDPPTLKDLYDDLMRQKEPVAHEIALALELFTTGSLNVFAHQTNIDTRNRIICYDIQDLGENLKPIGLLVMLDSILNRVIRNRQQGRDSH
;
A
#
# COMPACT_ATOMS: atom_id res chain seq x y z
N THR A 1 -16.06 -22.99 36.47
CA THR A 1 -16.78 -24.12 35.80
C THR A 1 -17.72 -24.80 36.77
N ASP A 2 -17.29 -25.23 37.95
CA ASP A 2 -18.15 -25.93 38.93
C ASP A 2 -19.34 -25.11 39.42
N GLU A 3 -19.17 -23.81 39.59
CA GLU A 3 -20.24 -22.88 39.96
C GLU A 3 -21.27 -22.74 38.84
N ALA A 4 -20.81 -22.63 37.58
CA ALA A 4 -21.67 -22.58 36.39
C ALA A 4 -22.49 -23.86 36.23
N VAL A 5 -21.86 -25.03 36.41
CA VAL A 5 -22.53 -26.31 36.35
C VAL A 5 -23.56 -26.43 37.47
N SER A 6 -23.21 -26.00 38.70
CA SER A 6 -24.14 -25.99 39.86
C SER A 6 -25.33 -25.04 39.63
N GLU A 7 -25.14 -23.92 38.97
CA GLU A 7 -26.23 -23.01 38.61
C GLU A 7 -27.14 -23.62 37.56
N MET A 8 -26.58 -24.26 36.52
CA MET A 8 -27.38 -24.96 35.52
C MET A 8 -28.20 -26.12 36.11
N HIS A 9 -27.62 -26.88 37.02
CA HIS A 9 -28.38 -27.91 37.76
C HIS A 9 -29.55 -27.31 38.52
N ARG A 10 -29.36 -26.18 39.20
CA ARG A 10 -30.46 -25.49 39.89
C ARG A 10 -31.54 -25.02 38.92
N ARG A 11 -31.18 -24.50 37.74
CA ARG A 11 -32.16 -24.12 36.71
C ARG A 11 -32.92 -25.29 36.14
N ILE A 12 -32.28 -26.42 35.87
CA ILE A 12 -32.95 -27.69 35.46
C ILE A 12 -33.97 -28.11 36.51
N MET A 13 -33.59 -28.14 37.77
CA MET A 13 -34.48 -28.51 38.87
C MET A 13 -35.67 -27.56 38.98
N ALA A 14 -35.49 -26.29 38.76
CA ALA A 14 -36.57 -25.32 38.74
C ALA A 14 -37.57 -25.58 37.59
N VAL A 15 -37.07 -25.78 36.35
CA VAL A 15 -37.88 -26.07 35.18
C VAL A 15 -38.65 -27.39 35.35
N GLU A 16 -37.99 -28.44 35.90
CA GLU A 16 -38.64 -29.73 36.18
C GLU A 16 -39.71 -29.61 37.27
N SER A 17 -39.48 -28.77 38.30
CA SER A 17 -40.47 -28.45 39.31
C SER A 17 -41.70 -27.73 38.69
N ASP A 18 -41.47 -26.79 37.75
CA ASP A 18 -42.56 -26.09 37.08
C ASP A 18 -43.37 -27.00 36.15
N ILE A 19 -42.73 -27.91 35.47
CA ILE A 19 -43.37 -28.97 34.68
C ILE A 19 -44.22 -29.85 35.57
N THR A 20 -43.66 -30.30 36.73
CA THR A 20 -44.36 -31.14 37.70
C THR A 20 -45.58 -30.41 38.26
N ARG A 21 -45.45 -29.13 38.64
CA ARG A 21 -46.58 -28.32 39.11
C ARG A 21 -47.68 -28.16 38.07
N TRP A 22 -47.25 -27.99 36.78
CA TRP A 22 -48.18 -27.89 35.67
C TRP A 22 -48.92 -29.24 35.50
N GLN A 23 -48.23 -30.36 35.49
CA GLN A 23 -48.83 -31.70 35.41
C GLN A 23 -49.79 -31.97 36.54
N GLN A 24 -49.43 -31.65 37.79
CA GLN A 24 -50.29 -31.78 38.96
C GLN A 24 -51.58 -30.98 38.82
N ARG A 25 -51.52 -29.73 38.28
CA ARG A 25 -52.72 -28.92 38.00
C ARG A 25 -53.62 -29.57 36.94
N GLN A 26 -53.04 -30.11 35.88
CA GLN A 26 -53.81 -30.82 34.83
C GLN A 26 -54.50 -32.08 35.37
N ASN A 27 -53.77 -32.85 36.18
CA ASN A 27 -54.31 -34.04 36.81
C ASN A 27 -55.47 -33.69 37.77
N HIS A 28 -55.39 -32.60 38.48
CA HIS A 28 -56.46 -32.09 39.35
C HIS A 28 -57.74 -31.73 38.55
N HIS A 29 -57.56 -31.34 37.29
CA HIS A 29 -58.67 -31.06 36.36
C HIS A 29 -59.09 -32.24 35.51
N ASN A 30 -58.67 -33.49 35.90
CA ASN A 30 -58.92 -34.75 35.15
C ASN A 30 -58.46 -34.76 33.70
N ASN A 31 -57.44 -33.93 33.37
CA ASN A 31 -56.86 -33.84 32.03
C ASN A 31 -55.53 -34.58 31.97
N PHE A 32 -55.56 -35.93 32.03
CA PHE A 32 -54.39 -36.80 32.12
C PHE A 32 -53.59 -36.89 30.81
N SER A 33 -54.10 -36.43 29.71
CA SER A 33 -53.45 -36.45 28.39
C SER A 33 -52.95 -35.11 27.94
N ALA A 34 -52.92 -34.10 28.80
CA ALA A 34 -52.44 -32.79 28.42
C ALA A 34 -50.94 -32.80 28.13
N ASN A 35 -50.55 -32.37 26.94
CA ASN A 35 -49.15 -32.18 26.55
C ASN A 35 -48.52 -31.02 27.31
N ILE A 36 -47.27 -31.16 27.71
CA ILE A 36 -46.50 -30.11 28.34
C ILE A 36 -46.49 -28.88 27.42
N PRO A 37 -46.71 -27.67 27.93
CA PRO A 37 -46.63 -26.44 27.12
C PRO A 37 -45.28 -26.36 26.39
N TYR A 38 -45.33 -25.98 25.14
CA TYR A 38 -44.16 -25.85 24.26
C TYR A 38 -43.03 -25.04 24.91
N ASP A 39 -43.34 -23.95 25.58
CA ASP A 39 -42.38 -23.08 26.23
C ASP A 39 -41.59 -23.79 27.35
N LEU A 40 -42.27 -24.59 28.17
CA LEU A 40 -41.63 -25.40 29.25
C LEU A 40 -40.76 -26.52 28.67
N GLU A 41 -41.24 -27.16 27.62
CA GLU A 41 -40.47 -28.24 26.93
C GLU A 41 -39.24 -27.66 26.25
N GLN A 42 -39.36 -26.51 25.59
CA GLN A 42 -38.27 -25.81 24.97
C GLN A 42 -37.24 -25.37 26.02
N MET A 43 -37.68 -24.77 27.10
CA MET A 43 -36.80 -24.33 28.18
C MET A 43 -36.04 -25.51 28.82
N ARG A 44 -36.71 -26.65 28.98
CA ARG A 44 -36.08 -27.91 29.48
C ARG A 44 -34.99 -28.36 28.52
N LYS A 45 -35.26 -28.37 27.23
CA LYS A 45 -34.32 -28.78 26.18
C LYS A 45 -33.10 -27.89 26.16
N GLU A 46 -33.31 -26.58 26.09
CA GLU A 46 -32.23 -25.57 26.05
C GLU A 46 -31.33 -25.65 27.30
N THR A 47 -31.92 -25.81 28.48
CA THR A 47 -31.15 -25.88 29.73
C THR A 47 -30.30 -27.17 29.81
N ARG A 48 -30.81 -28.30 29.28
CA ARG A 48 -30.05 -29.53 29.20
C ARG A 48 -28.93 -29.46 28.18
N GLU A 49 -29.19 -28.95 26.98
CA GLU A 49 -28.16 -28.73 25.96
C GLU A 49 -27.05 -27.85 26.48
N PHE A 50 -27.39 -26.78 27.21
CA PHE A 50 -26.37 -25.89 27.79
C PHE A 50 -25.55 -26.62 28.91
N LEU A 51 -26.15 -27.48 29.70
CA LEU A 51 -25.42 -28.29 30.65
C LEU A 51 -24.48 -29.30 29.98
N ASP A 52 -24.93 -29.93 28.90
CA ASP A 52 -24.12 -30.85 28.10
C ASP A 52 -22.92 -30.13 27.46
N ASP A 53 -23.10 -28.91 27.02
CA ASP A 53 -22.01 -28.06 26.51
C ASP A 53 -20.93 -27.80 27.56
N LEU A 54 -21.35 -27.52 28.79
CA LEU A 54 -20.43 -27.28 29.92
C LEU A 54 -19.72 -28.55 30.41
N THR A 55 -20.39 -29.71 30.38
CA THR A 55 -19.89 -30.95 31.00
C THR A 55 -19.24 -31.89 29.98
N ALA A 56 -19.87 -32.11 28.83
CA ALA A 56 -19.42 -33.06 27.82
C ALA A 56 -18.52 -32.45 26.76
N ARG A 57 -18.72 -31.18 26.45
CA ARG A 57 -17.95 -30.43 25.39
C ARG A 57 -16.86 -29.53 25.95
N ASP A 58 -16.61 -29.54 27.26
CA ASP A 58 -15.59 -28.73 27.96
C ASP A 58 -15.68 -27.21 27.64
N GLN A 59 -16.89 -26.75 27.40
CA GLN A 59 -17.09 -25.31 27.17
C GLN A 59 -17.16 -24.55 28.50
N ARG A 60 -16.76 -23.27 28.45
CA ARG A 60 -16.84 -22.37 29.60
C ARG A 60 -18.00 -21.40 29.44
N MET A 61 -18.64 -21.08 30.54
CA MET A 61 -19.67 -20.04 30.58
C MET A 61 -19.02 -18.68 30.78
N MET A 62 -19.44 -17.71 29.96
CA MET A 62 -19.00 -16.31 30.01
C MET A 62 -20.20 -15.39 30.05
N TYR A 63 -20.04 -14.26 30.72
CA TYR A 63 -21.04 -13.18 30.71
C TYR A 63 -20.56 -12.09 29.77
N ALA A 64 -21.32 -11.79 28.74
CA ALA A 64 -21.00 -10.79 27.76
C ALA A 64 -22.02 -9.63 27.79
N LEU A 65 -21.50 -8.42 27.67
CA LEU A 65 -22.27 -7.20 27.42
C LEU A 65 -21.77 -6.62 26.08
N VAL A 66 -22.68 -6.47 25.13
CA VAL A 66 -22.38 -5.82 23.86
C VAL A 66 -23.05 -4.45 23.84
N THR A 67 -22.26 -3.41 23.70
CA THR A 67 -22.74 -2.04 23.61
C THR A 67 -22.38 -1.46 22.26
N LEU A 68 -23.28 -0.67 21.69
CA LEU A 68 -23.07 0.07 20.45
C LEU A 68 -23.22 1.57 20.78
N THR A 69 -22.21 2.35 20.45
CA THR A 69 -22.21 3.80 20.62
C THR A 69 -22.10 4.45 19.26
N HIS A 70 -22.94 5.41 18.98
CA HIS A 70 -22.83 6.25 17.81
C HIS A 70 -22.91 7.73 18.18
N LEU A 71 -22.36 8.59 17.34
CA LEU A 71 -22.30 10.04 17.52
C LEU A 71 -22.92 10.70 16.31
N ALA A 72 -23.55 11.84 16.50
CA ALA A 72 -24.12 12.66 15.43
C ALA A 72 -23.91 14.13 15.73
N ASP A 73 -23.92 14.97 14.69
CA ASP A 73 -23.73 16.42 14.82
C ASP A 73 -25.00 17.17 15.24
N SER A 74 -26.17 16.52 15.16
CA SER A 74 -27.46 17.08 15.59
C SER A 74 -28.33 16.01 16.24
N GLU A 75 -29.30 16.45 17.05
CA GLU A 75 -30.27 15.59 17.71
C GLU A 75 -31.18 14.87 16.71
N GLU A 76 -31.59 15.56 15.64
CA GLU A 76 -32.40 14.98 14.58
C GLU A 76 -31.67 13.84 13.85
N GLN A 77 -30.40 14.05 13.56
CA GLN A 77 -29.54 13.02 12.95
C GLN A 77 -29.34 11.84 13.89
N LEU A 78 -29.15 12.11 15.20
CA LEU A 78 -29.00 11.08 16.23
C LEU A 78 -30.23 10.17 16.30
N GLU A 79 -31.44 10.74 16.24
CA GLU A 79 -32.69 9.98 16.26
C GLU A 79 -32.84 9.13 15.00
N GLN A 80 -32.57 9.69 13.81
CA GLN A 80 -32.61 8.96 12.54
C GLN A 80 -31.63 7.80 12.52
N ASP A 81 -30.40 8.01 12.94
CA ASP A 81 -29.37 6.98 13.02
C ASP A 81 -29.74 5.88 14.02
N THR A 82 -30.34 6.24 15.17
CA THR A 82 -30.84 5.28 16.16
C THR A 82 -31.93 4.39 15.60
N GLU A 83 -32.88 4.97 14.85
CA GLU A 83 -33.94 4.20 14.20
C GLU A 83 -33.37 3.28 13.13
N ALA A 84 -32.44 3.77 12.29
CA ALA A 84 -31.79 2.99 11.25
C ALA A 84 -31.01 1.80 11.84
N LEU A 85 -30.21 2.03 12.89
CA LEU A 85 -29.47 0.98 13.59
C LEU A 85 -30.41 -0.04 14.22
N SER A 86 -31.49 0.40 14.83
CA SER A 86 -32.50 -0.48 15.42
C SER A 86 -33.22 -1.33 14.36
N ALA A 87 -33.44 -0.77 13.16
CA ALA A 87 -34.05 -1.49 12.02
C ALA A 87 -33.08 -2.55 11.47
N ILE A 88 -31.80 -2.19 11.32
CA ILE A 88 -30.75 -3.14 10.90
C ILE A 88 -30.60 -4.25 11.95
N GLY A 89 -30.55 -3.92 13.23
CA GLY A 89 -30.52 -4.93 14.29
C GLY A 89 -31.66 -5.92 14.19
N ARG A 90 -32.88 -5.45 14.04
CA ARG A 90 -34.07 -6.31 13.90
C ARG A 90 -33.99 -7.21 12.65
N SER A 91 -33.48 -6.72 11.53
CA SER A 91 -33.35 -7.51 10.31
C SER A 91 -32.35 -8.68 10.48
N HIS A 92 -31.42 -8.56 11.44
CA HIS A 92 -30.46 -9.60 11.81
C HIS A 92 -30.84 -10.37 13.08
N GLY A 93 -32.07 -10.26 13.56
CA GLY A 93 -32.53 -10.96 14.76
C GLY A 93 -31.97 -10.39 16.07
N CYS A 94 -31.35 -9.20 16.05
CA CYS A 94 -30.84 -8.52 17.21
C CYS A 94 -31.78 -7.39 17.65
N GLN A 95 -32.00 -7.27 18.96
CA GLN A 95 -32.77 -6.18 19.53
C GLN A 95 -31.86 -5.27 20.33
N PHE A 96 -31.74 -4.01 19.91
CA PHE A 96 -31.05 -2.97 20.68
C PHE A 96 -32.03 -2.26 21.63
N ALA A 97 -31.56 -2.00 22.84
CA ALA A 97 -32.29 -1.22 23.82
C ALA A 97 -31.51 0.08 24.13
N THR A 98 -32.18 1.21 23.99
CA THR A 98 -31.62 2.51 24.38
C THR A 98 -31.52 2.62 25.89
N MET A 99 -30.40 3.08 26.43
CA MET A 99 -30.14 3.22 27.86
C MET A 99 -30.85 4.48 28.42
N LYS A 100 -32.16 4.37 28.59
CA LYS A 100 -32.96 5.47 29.20
C LYS A 100 -32.74 5.51 30.72
N HIS A 101 -32.51 6.70 31.28
CA HIS A 101 -32.23 6.94 32.70
C HIS A 101 -31.00 6.26 33.29
N GLN A 102 -30.11 5.75 32.43
CA GLN A 102 -28.84 5.11 32.78
C GLN A 102 -27.69 5.64 31.92
N GLN A 103 -27.79 6.86 31.41
CA GLN A 103 -26.86 7.45 30.47
C GLN A 103 -25.44 7.56 31.04
N GLU A 104 -25.29 7.95 32.30
CA GLU A 104 -24.00 8.06 32.98
C GLU A 104 -23.35 6.68 33.15
N ASP A 105 -24.11 5.69 33.61
CA ASP A 105 -23.62 4.32 33.77
C ASP A 105 -23.30 3.68 32.42
N ALA A 106 -24.08 3.98 31.37
CA ALA A 106 -23.84 3.55 30.01
C ALA A 106 -22.51 4.12 29.47
N LEU A 107 -22.30 5.42 29.58
CA LEU A 107 -21.10 6.11 29.18
C LEU A 107 -19.85 5.52 29.87
N ASN A 108 -19.92 5.39 31.22
CA ASN A 108 -18.81 4.82 31.99
C ASN A 108 -18.52 3.37 31.63
N THR A 109 -19.51 2.59 31.18
CA THR A 109 -19.33 1.20 30.74
C THR A 109 -18.67 1.11 29.36
N VAL A 110 -18.97 2.05 28.46
CA VAL A 110 -18.45 2.10 27.09
C VAL A 110 -17.03 2.64 27.03
N LEU A 111 -16.70 3.58 27.89
CA LEU A 111 -15.35 4.16 27.95
C LEU A 111 -14.31 3.09 28.36
N PRO A 112 -13.07 3.16 27.86
CA PRO A 112 -12.03 2.14 28.05
C PRO A 112 -11.41 2.15 29.46
N TYR A 113 -12.20 2.40 30.48
CA TYR A 113 -11.78 2.40 31.89
C TYR A 113 -11.88 1.04 32.56
N GLY A 114 -12.41 0.03 31.86
CA GLY A 114 -12.67 -1.29 32.44
C GLY A 114 -13.77 -1.35 33.50
N LEU A 115 -14.63 -0.31 33.55
CA LEU A 115 -15.76 -0.25 34.48
C LEU A 115 -17.01 -0.78 33.81
N ARG A 116 -17.70 -1.71 34.48
CA ARG A 116 -19.03 -2.17 34.08
C ARG A 116 -20.05 -1.69 35.09
N ARG A 117 -20.90 -0.75 34.69
CA ARG A 117 -21.96 -0.17 35.51
C ARG A 117 -23.36 -0.66 35.11
N ILE A 118 -23.49 -1.23 33.89
CA ILE A 118 -24.78 -1.73 33.40
C ILE A 118 -24.85 -3.25 33.65
N ASP A 119 -26.03 -3.70 34.10
CA ASP A 119 -26.34 -5.09 34.37
C ASP A 119 -27.29 -5.68 33.30
N ALA A 120 -26.86 -5.69 32.05
CA ALA A 120 -27.58 -6.26 30.89
C ALA A 120 -26.76 -7.35 30.23
N MET A 121 -26.27 -8.30 31.03
CA MET A 121 -25.40 -9.35 30.55
C MET A 121 -26.14 -10.49 29.88
N ARG A 122 -25.51 -11.07 28.85
CA ARG A 122 -25.90 -12.33 28.21
C ARG A 122 -24.91 -13.43 28.58
N THR A 123 -25.45 -14.59 28.88
CA THR A 123 -24.66 -15.80 29.10
C THR A 123 -24.28 -16.40 27.74
N LEU A 124 -23.00 -16.56 27.48
CA LEU A 124 -22.45 -17.16 26.28
C LEU A 124 -21.57 -18.34 26.65
N THR A 125 -21.50 -19.34 25.78
CA THR A 125 -20.48 -20.42 25.83
C THR A 125 -19.19 -19.94 25.14
N THR A 126 -18.11 -20.69 25.34
CA THR A 126 -16.84 -20.44 24.63
C THR A 126 -17.04 -20.43 23.12
N GLU A 127 -17.83 -21.37 22.59
CA GLU A 127 -18.15 -21.45 21.16
C GLU A 127 -18.90 -20.22 20.66
N SER A 128 -19.95 -19.82 21.38
CA SER A 128 -20.73 -18.60 21.06
C SER A 128 -19.86 -17.33 21.13
N THR A 129 -18.92 -17.27 22.08
CA THR A 129 -18.01 -16.14 22.23
C THR A 129 -16.97 -16.12 21.09
N ALA A 130 -16.53 -17.27 20.60
CA ALA A 130 -15.58 -17.36 19.50
C ALA A 130 -16.13 -16.77 18.19
N VAL A 131 -17.44 -16.80 17.98
CA VAL A 131 -18.11 -16.16 16.84
C VAL A 131 -17.96 -14.62 16.86
N LEU A 132 -17.79 -14.03 18.06
CA LEU A 132 -17.57 -12.58 18.18
C LEU A 132 -16.16 -12.15 17.78
N LEU A 133 -15.22 -13.07 17.61
CA LEU A 133 -13.91 -12.75 17.05
C LEU A 133 -14.09 -12.31 15.60
N PRO A 134 -13.68 -11.08 15.26
CA PRO A 134 -13.88 -10.56 13.92
C PRO A 134 -12.87 -11.18 12.95
N PHE A 135 -13.05 -12.45 12.58
CA PHE A 135 -12.34 -13.06 11.46
C PHE A 135 -12.85 -12.42 10.15
N LYS A 136 -12.52 -11.14 9.99
CA LYS A 136 -12.77 -10.46 8.72
C LYS A 136 -11.56 -10.63 7.83
N THR A 137 -11.80 -10.97 6.58
CA THR A 137 -10.82 -10.79 5.52
C THR A 137 -10.48 -9.31 5.42
N GLN A 138 -9.20 -8.99 5.36
CA GLN A 138 -8.81 -7.61 5.11
C GLN A 138 -9.34 -7.18 3.74
N GLU A 139 -10.16 -6.15 3.73
CA GLU A 139 -10.73 -5.55 2.52
C GLU A 139 -10.01 -4.23 2.23
N ILE A 140 -9.74 -3.99 0.95
CA ILE A 140 -9.17 -2.72 0.47
C ILE A 140 -10.13 -2.17 -0.57
N MET A 141 -10.83 -1.10 -0.23
CA MET A 141 -11.83 -0.44 -1.07
C MET A 141 -11.70 1.08 -0.89
N ASP A 142 -10.65 1.65 -1.44
CA ASP A 142 -10.35 3.07 -1.29
C ASP A 142 -11.11 3.90 -2.32
N THR A 143 -11.63 5.04 -1.90
CA THR A 143 -12.26 6.00 -2.82
C THR A 143 -11.20 6.59 -3.76
N GLY A 144 -11.49 6.58 -5.06
CA GLY A 144 -10.56 7.06 -6.10
C GLY A 144 -9.38 6.13 -6.37
N GLY A 145 -9.41 4.91 -5.83
CA GLY A 145 -8.37 3.91 -6.05
C GLY A 145 -8.46 3.23 -7.41
N LEU A 146 -7.38 2.54 -7.78
CA LEU A 146 -7.29 1.71 -8.98
C LEU A 146 -7.57 0.25 -8.65
N TYR A 147 -8.07 -0.49 -9.65
CA TYR A 147 -8.36 -1.92 -9.51
C TYR A 147 -7.07 -2.75 -9.58
N TYR A 148 -6.85 -3.56 -8.55
CA TYR A 148 -5.69 -4.46 -8.47
C TYR A 148 -6.05 -5.95 -8.55
N GLY A 149 -7.30 -6.31 -8.37
CA GLY A 149 -7.74 -7.69 -8.45
C GLY A 149 -8.95 -8.00 -7.59
N VAL A 150 -9.10 -9.29 -7.25
CA VAL A 150 -10.19 -9.83 -6.43
C VAL A 150 -9.59 -10.52 -5.21
N ASN A 151 -10.14 -10.23 -4.04
CA ASN A 151 -9.74 -10.87 -2.81
C ASN A 151 -9.95 -12.39 -2.88
N ALA A 152 -8.94 -13.18 -2.59
CA ALA A 152 -9.01 -14.63 -2.73
C ALA A 152 -10.05 -15.30 -1.80
N VAL A 153 -10.32 -14.68 -0.65
CA VAL A 153 -11.23 -15.21 0.37
C VAL A 153 -12.64 -14.65 0.20
N SER A 154 -12.80 -13.33 0.26
CA SER A 154 -14.12 -12.68 0.20
C SER A 154 -14.69 -12.56 -1.21
N ARG A 155 -13.85 -12.65 -2.24
CA ARG A 155 -14.21 -12.40 -3.65
C ARG A 155 -14.61 -10.96 -3.96
N ASN A 156 -14.43 -10.04 -3.02
CA ASN A 156 -14.64 -8.63 -3.25
C ASN A 156 -13.52 -8.01 -4.09
N LEU A 157 -13.80 -6.90 -4.74
CA LEU A 157 -12.80 -6.15 -5.51
C LEU A 157 -11.75 -5.56 -4.58
N ILE A 158 -10.51 -5.54 -5.03
CA ILE A 158 -9.40 -4.81 -4.39
C ILE A 158 -9.23 -3.50 -5.16
N ILE A 159 -9.63 -2.42 -4.56
CA ILE A 159 -9.49 -1.05 -5.06
C ILE A 159 -8.57 -0.30 -4.11
N CYS A 160 -7.40 0.09 -4.58
CA CYS A 160 -6.38 0.70 -3.72
C CYS A 160 -5.98 2.07 -4.28
N ASN A 161 -5.97 3.08 -3.42
CA ASN A 161 -5.46 4.41 -3.73
C ASN A 161 -4.02 4.54 -3.21
N ARG A 162 -3.04 4.34 -4.10
CA ARG A 162 -1.62 4.41 -3.74
C ARG A 162 -1.16 5.84 -3.47
N ASP A 163 -1.81 6.85 -4.04
CA ASP A 163 -1.47 8.26 -3.81
C ASP A 163 -1.81 8.70 -2.38
N ALA A 164 -2.80 8.04 -1.76
CA ALA A 164 -3.17 8.27 -0.36
C ALA A 164 -2.26 7.54 0.64
N MET A 165 -1.37 6.67 0.18
CA MET A 165 -0.44 5.95 1.04
C MET A 165 0.74 6.82 1.45
N LEU A 166 1.36 6.51 2.60
CA LEU A 166 2.61 7.15 3.04
C LEU A 166 3.72 7.01 2.00
N ASN A 167 3.73 5.89 1.29
CA ASN A 167 4.65 5.60 0.20
C ASN A 167 3.91 4.78 -0.88
N GLY A 168 3.80 5.34 -2.08
CA GLY A 168 3.11 4.72 -3.22
C GLY A 168 3.95 3.71 -4.02
N HIS A 169 5.21 3.42 -3.61
CA HIS A 169 6.05 2.47 -4.35
C HIS A 169 5.51 1.04 -4.29
N GLY A 170 5.65 0.31 -5.39
CA GLY A 170 5.24 -1.08 -5.52
C GLY A 170 6.36 -1.96 -6.09
N LEU A 171 6.35 -3.25 -5.75
CA LEU A 171 7.27 -4.24 -6.27
C LEU A 171 6.49 -5.46 -6.77
N TYR A 172 6.66 -5.80 -8.04
CA TYR A 172 6.09 -7.00 -8.65
C TYR A 172 7.16 -8.09 -8.78
N MET A 173 6.99 -9.16 -8.03
CA MET A 173 7.88 -10.32 -8.07
C MET A 173 7.15 -11.57 -8.55
N GLY A 174 7.85 -12.39 -9.31
CA GLY A 174 7.31 -13.67 -9.80
C GLY A 174 8.27 -14.32 -10.77
N VAL A 175 8.09 -15.61 -11.02
CA VAL A 175 8.85 -16.37 -12.02
C VAL A 175 8.45 -15.94 -13.45
N SER A 176 9.26 -16.29 -14.44
CA SER A 176 8.91 -16.04 -15.85
C SER A 176 7.55 -16.68 -16.19
N GLY A 177 6.71 -15.95 -16.93
CA GLY A 177 5.35 -16.38 -17.28
C GLY A 177 4.28 -16.23 -16.19
N SER A 178 4.62 -15.74 -14.98
CA SER A 178 3.66 -15.55 -13.89
C SER A 178 2.70 -14.36 -14.06
N GLY A 179 2.87 -13.54 -15.09
CA GLY A 179 2.03 -12.37 -15.35
C GLY A 179 2.53 -11.04 -14.77
N LYS A 180 3.80 -10.95 -14.31
CA LYS A 180 4.39 -9.69 -13.80
C LYS A 180 4.20 -8.50 -14.73
N SER A 181 4.67 -8.65 -15.98
CA SER A 181 4.57 -7.59 -17.00
C SER A 181 3.12 -7.27 -17.34
N MET A 182 2.22 -8.25 -17.29
CA MET A 182 0.78 -8.02 -17.51
C MET A 182 0.16 -7.18 -16.40
N MET A 183 0.51 -7.46 -15.14
CA MET A 183 0.05 -6.68 -13.99
C MET A 183 0.55 -5.23 -14.05
N ALA A 184 1.83 -5.04 -14.38
CA ALA A 184 2.40 -3.70 -14.57
C ALA A 184 1.72 -2.95 -15.75
N LYS A 185 1.45 -3.64 -16.87
CA LYS A 185 0.72 -3.06 -18.01
C LYS A 185 -0.71 -2.67 -17.63
N GLN A 186 -1.38 -3.47 -16.81
CA GLN A 186 -2.71 -3.16 -16.30
C GLN A 186 -2.69 -1.90 -15.44
N GLU A 187 -1.73 -1.76 -14.54
CA GLU A 187 -1.57 -0.56 -13.70
C GLU A 187 -1.29 0.68 -14.56
N ILE A 188 -0.33 0.60 -15.49
CA ILE A 188 -0.04 1.69 -16.45
C ILE A 188 -1.30 2.10 -17.22
N GLY A 189 -2.09 1.12 -17.68
CA GLY A 189 -3.35 1.38 -18.37
C GLY A 189 -4.37 2.11 -17.49
N PHE A 190 -4.54 1.68 -16.26
CA PHE A 190 -5.49 2.33 -15.34
C PHE A 190 -5.03 3.74 -14.95
N VAL A 191 -3.76 3.94 -14.63
CA VAL A 191 -3.20 5.27 -14.34
C VAL A 191 -3.36 6.18 -15.57
N GLY A 192 -3.01 5.69 -16.76
CA GLY A 192 -3.08 6.46 -17.99
C GLY A 192 -4.49 6.92 -18.39
N LEU A 193 -5.51 6.11 -18.05
CA LEU A 193 -6.91 6.38 -18.39
C LEU A 193 -7.67 7.14 -17.31
N ASN A 194 -7.28 7.02 -16.03
CA ASN A 194 -8.06 7.56 -14.92
C ASN A 194 -7.39 8.75 -14.22
N THR A 195 -6.13 9.04 -14.53
CA THR A 195 -5.38 10.14 -13.89
C THR A 195 -4.66 11.02 -14.93
N ASP A 196 -4.24 12.19 -14.51
CA ASP A 196 -3.38 13.09 -15.28
C ASP A 196 -1.89 12.97 -14.90
N HIS A 197 -1.52 11.91 -14.18
CA HIS A 197 -0.14 11.66 -13.76
C HIS A 197 0.79 11.47 -14.96
N ASP A 198 2.02 11.92 -14.84
CA ASP A 198 3.07 11.56 -15.78
C ASP A 198 3.41 10.08 -15.60
N ILE A 199 3.50 9.35 -16.71
CA ILE A 199 3.87 7.93 -16.71
C ILE A 199 5.21 7.78 -17.41
N ILE A 200 6.21 7.28 -16.70
CA ILE A 200 7.55 7.09 -17.21
C ILE A 200 7.96 5.63 -17.04
N VAL A 201 8.20 4.97 -18.15
CA VAL A 201 8.59 3.54 -18.20
C VAL A 201 10.03 3.43 -18.69
N VAL A 202 10.84 2.62 -18.00
CA VAL A 202 12.14 2.17 -18.52
C VAL A 202 11.99 0.70 -18.88
N ASP A 203 12.15 0.39 -20.15
CA ASP A 203 11.83 -0.91 -20.75
C ASP A 203 13.10 -1.59 -21.30
N PRO A 204 13.78 -2.43 -20.52
CA PRO A 204 14.95 -3.15 -20.98
C PRO A 204 14.65 -4.35 -21.89
N GLU A 205 13.38 -4.79 -21.94
CA GLU A 205 12.96 -6.00 -22.67
C GLU A 205 12.04 -5.69 -23.87
N ARG A 206 11.72 -4.43 -24.13
CA ARG A 206 10.84 -3.95 -25.21
C ARG A 206 9.42 -4.52 -25.17
N GLU A 207 8.85 -4.64 -23.97
CA GLU A 207 7.52 -5.20 -23.77
C GLU A 207 6.39 -4.17 -23.74
N TYR A 208 6.68 -2.92 -23.38
CA TYR A 208 5.67 -1.89 -23.07
C TYR A 208 5.33 -0.97 -24.25
N GLY A 209 6.18 -0.92 -25.26
CA GLY A 209 6.03 0.01 -26.39
C GLY A 209 4.65 0.03 -27.05
N PRO A 210 4.01 -1.11 -27.38
CA PRO A 210 2.66 -1.12 -27.97
C PRO A 210 1.59 -0.47 -27.07
N LEU A 211 1.63 -0.74 -25.77
CA LEU A 211 0.68 -0.15 -24.79
C LEU A 211 0.86 1.37 -24.70
N ILE A 212 2.11 1.83 -24.60
CA ILE A 212 2.44 3.25 -24.48
C ILE A 212 1.94 4.02 -25.71
N ARG A 213 2.14 3.50 -26.93
CA ARG A 213 1.61 4.11 -28.16
C ARG A 213 0.08 4.12 -28.19
N ALA A 214 -0.56 3.06 -27.72
CA ALA A 214 -2.04 2.99 -27.64
C ALA A 214 -2.62 4.02 -26.68
N LEU A 215 -1.88 4.39 -25.62
CA LEU A 215 -2.24 5.46 -24.68
C LEU A 215 -1.89 6.87 -25.18
N GLY A 216 -1.38 7.01 -26.43
CA GLY A 216 -0.95 8.29 -26.98
C GLY A 216 0.40 8.77 -26.47
N GLY A 217 1.18 7.88 -25.84
CA GLY A 217 2.51 8.15 -25.33
C GLY A 217 3.60 7.96 -26.38
N GLU A 218 4.82 8.33 -26.01
CA GLU A 218 6.01 8.25 -26.86
C GLU A 218 6.98 7.14 -26.43
N VAL A 219 7.51 6.43 -27.41
CA VAL A 219 8.53 5.39 -27.16
C VAL A 219 9.85 5.90 -27.74
N ILE A 220 10.80 6.13 -26.85
CA ILE A 220 12.13 6.65 -27.16
C ILE A 220 13.12 5.49 -27.09
N THR A 221 13.64 5.06 -28.24
CA THR A 221 14.66 4.00 -28.27
C THR A 221 16.03 4.63 -28.07
N ILE A 222 16.75 4.18 -27.06
CA ILE A 222 18.12 4.58 -26.76
C ILE A 222 19.07 3.48 -27.21
N SER A 223 19.91 3.76 -28.21
CA SER A 223 20.91 2.82 -28.71
C SER A 223 22.14 3.54 -29.23
N ALA A 224 23.26 2.83 -29.35
CA ALA A 224 24.48 3.39 -29.88
C ALA A 224 24.38 3.79 -31.36
N SER A 225 23.36 3.34 -32.10
CA SER A 225 23.25 3.48 -33.54
C SER A 225 22.10 4.39 -34.04
N ASN A 226 21.13 4.73 -33.21
CA ASN A 226 19.91 5.43 -33.66
C ASN A 226 19.95 6.96 -33.55
N GLY A 227 21.01 7.55 -32.98
CA GLY A 227 21.16 8.98 -32.84
C GLY A 227 20.25 9.65 -31.79
N SER A 228 19.58 8.88 -30.95
CA SER A 228 18.83 9.39 -29.79
C SER A 228 19.74 9.42 -28.57
N TYR A 229 19.96 10.61 -28.05
CA TYR A 229 20.93 10.85 -26.97
C TYR A 229 20.25 11.43 -25.73
N VAL A 230 20.76 11.02 -24.57
CA VAL A 230 20.43 11.59 -23.27
C VAL A 230 21.75 12.01 -22.60
N ASN A 231 21.86 13.28 -22.25
CA ASN A 231 23.04 13.78 -21.57
C ASN A 231 23.07 13.26 -20.11
N ALA A 232 24.06 12.45 -19.79
CA ALA A 232 24.24 11.95 -18.43
C ALA A 232 24.51 13.06 -17.41
N LEU A 233 25.03 14.19 -17.86
CA LEU A 233 25.40 15.33 -17.03
C LEU A 233 24.34 16.45 -17.04
N ASP A 234 23.16 16.20 -17.55
CA ASP A 234 22.08 17.17 -17.54
C ASP A 234 21.66 17.53 -16.10
N ILE A 235 21.43 18.82 -15.84
CA ILE A 235 21.09 19.36 -14.53
C ILE A 235 20.17 20.56 -14.68
N SER A 236 19.11 20.63 -13.87
CA SER A 236 18.23 21.80 -13.78
C SER A 236 18.44 22.55 -12.46
N LYS A 237 17.90 23.75 -12.36
CA LYS A 237 17.93 24.55 -11.14
C LYS A 237 17.22 23.85 -9.96
N GLU A 238 16.20 23.08 -10.28
CA GLU A 238 15.36 22.33 -9.34
C GLU A 238 15.98 21.00 -8.91
N TYR A 239 17.12 20.61 -9.47
CA TYR A 239 17.81 19.37 -9.16
C TYR A 239 18.10 19.26 -7.66
N GLY A 240 17.66 18.17 -7.04
CA GLY A 240 17.98 17.85 -5.65
C GLY A 240 17.02 18.39 -4.58
N ASP A 241 15.86 18.90 -4.97
CA ASP A 241 14.74 19.27 -4.04
C ASP A 241 15.22 20.16 -2.86
N GLY A 242 15.87 21.29 -3.18
CA GLY A 242 16.34 22.25 -2.17
C GLY A 242 17.74 21.96 -1.61
N ARG A 243 18.37 20.84 -1.93
CA ARG A 243 19.78 20.59 -1.66
C ARG A 243 20.67 21.23 -2.73
N ASN A 244 21.96 21.36 -2.46
CA ASN A 244 22.90 21.92 -3.46
C ASN A 244 22.96 21.01 -4.70
N PRO A 245 22.50 21.47 -5.87
CA PRO A 245 22.44 20.64 -7.08
C PRO A 245 23.81 20.11 -7.51
N LEU A 246 24.88 20.92 -7.34
CA LEU A 246 26.23 20.51 -7.71
C LEU A 246 26.77 19.36 -6.90
N VAL A 247 26.51 19.35 -5.57
CA VAL A 247 26.98 18.28 -4.69
C VAL A 247 26.34 16.95 -5.08
N LEU A 248 25.00 16.94 -5.29
CA LEU A 248 24.29 15.74 -5.68
C LEU A 248 24.70 15.25 -7.08
N LYS A 249 24.94 16.17 -8.01
CA LYS A 249 25.41 15.80 -9.34
C LYS A 249 26.84 15.30 -9.31
N SER A 250 27.69 15.82 -8.44
CA SER A 250 29.04 15.29 -8.21
C SER A 250 29.00 13.85 -7.68
N GLU A 251 28.13 13.57 -6.70
CA GLU A 251 27.89 12.21 -6.19
C GLU A 251 27.41 11.25 -7.29
N PHE A 252 26.46 11.70 -8.14
CA PHE A 252 25.99 10.94 -9.28
C PHE A 252 27.14 10.65 -10.27
N ILE A 253 27.95 11.66 -10.63
CA ILE A 253 29.08 11.49 -11.54
C ILE A 253 30.14 10.55 -10.97
N MET A 254 30.41 10.58 -9.67
CA MET A 254 31.28 9.61 -9.01
C MET A 254 30.74 8.19 -9.15
N SER A 255 29.43 7.98 -8.94
CA SER A 255 28.78 6.68 -9.11
C SER A 255 28.81 6.22 -10.58
N LEU A 256 28.63 7.14 -11.52
CA LEU A 256 28.73 6.86 -12.95
C LEU A 256 30.13 6.44 -13.34
N CYS A 257 31.16 7.17 -12.88
CA CYS A 257 32.56 6.81 -13.12
C CYS A 257 32.92 5.46 -12.49
N GLU A 258 32.42 5.17 -11.28
CA GLU A 258 32.63 3.86 -10.63
C GLU A 258 32.00 2.71 -11.43
N GLN A 259 30.83 2.95 -12.02
CA GLN A 259 30.20 1.95 -12.88
C GLN A 259 30.95 1.76 -14.20
N LEU A 260 31.56 2.82 -14.76
CA LEU A 260 32.34 2.78 -16.00
C LEU A 260 33.72 2.18 -15.82
N MET A 261 34.39 2.42 -14.71
CA MET A 261 35.73 1.95 -14.41
C MET A 261 35.77 0.56 -13.79
N GLY A 262 34.70 0.15 -13.14
CA GLY A 262 34.57 -1.08 -12.37
C GLY A 262 34.38 -0.80 -10.87
N THR A 263 33.57 -1.64 -10.24
CA THR A 263 33.21 -1.49 -8.82
C THR A 263 34.44 -1.64 -7.92
N GLY A 264 34.74 -0.63 -7.12
CA GLY A 264 35.87 -0.61 -6.19
C GLY A 264 37.17 -0.04 -6.75
N GLU A 265 37.21 0.35 -8.03
CA GLU A 265 38.41 0.96 -8.66
C GLU A 265 38.57 2.45 -8.32
N ILE A 266 37.53 3.10 -7.75
CA ILE A 266 37.57 4.52 -7.39
C ILE A 266 37.88 4.72 -5.92
N GLY A 267 39.11 5.11 -5.62
CA GLY A 267 39.58 5.47 -4.29
C GLY A 267 39.39 6.97 -3.95
N ALA A 268 39.95 7.38 -2.84
CA ALA A 268 39.83 8.78 -2.35
C ALA A 268 40.48 9.81 -3.28
N LYS A 269 41.55 9.45 -3.99
CA LYS A 269 42.25 10.34 -4.91
C LYS A 269 41.40 10.59 -6.17
N GLU A 270 40.90 9.53 -6.73
CA GLU A 270 40.03 9.55 -7.90
C GLU A 270 38.75 10.36 -7.63
N LYS A 271 38.08 10.13 -6.48
CA LYS A 271 36.93 10.93 -6.03
C LYS A 271 37.21 12.41 -5.94
N SER A 272 38.36 12.79 -5.35
CA SER A 272 38.76 14.20 -5.24
C SER A 272 38.99 14.86 -6.60
N ILE A 273 39.56 14.11 -7.56
CA ILE A 273 39.80 14.62 -8.93
C ILE A 273 38.49 14.76 -9.68
N ILE A 274 37.60 13.76 -9.63
CA ILE A 274 36.29 13.79 -10.26
C ILE A 274 35.47 14.96 -9.73
N ASP A 275 35.41 15.16 -8.41
CA ASP A 275 34.68 16.28 -7.78
C ASP A 275 35.19 17.62 -8.26
N ARG A 276 36.53 17.81 -8.25
CA ARG A 276 37.17 19.05 -8.75
C ARG A 276 36.83 19.32 -10.22
N CYS A 277 36.95 18.31 -11.09
CA CYS A 277 36.64 18.44 -12.51
C CYS A 277 35.14 18.72 -12.73
N THR A 278 34.29 18.04 -11.99
CA THR A 278 32.84 18.34 -11.98
C THR A 278 32.57 19.79 -11.64
N ALA A 279 33.13 20.31 -10.55
CA ALA A 279 32.98 21.72 -10.18
C ALA A 279 33.49 22.67 -11.26
N ASN A 280 34.57 22.31 -11.96
CA ASN A 280 35.13 23.13 -13.06
C ASN A 280 34.17 23.22 -14.26
N ILE A 281 33.66 22.11 -14.75
CA ILE A 281 32.79 22.08 -15.96
C ILE A 281 31.46 22.78 -15.69
N TYR A 282 30.90 22.66 -14.48
CA TYR A 282 29.63 23.31 -14.14
C TYR A 282 29.77 24.77 -13.73
N ARG A 283 30.97 25.29 -13.48
CA ARG A 283 31.20 26.63 -12.93
C ARG A 283 30.50 27.76 -13.70
N LYS A 284 30.44 27.65 -15.03
CA LYS A 284 29.79 28.67 -15.89
C LYS A 284 28.27 28.44 -15.93
N TYR A 285 27.84 27.20 -16.10
CA TYR A 285 26.46 26.83 -16.29
C TYR A 285 25.60 27.13 -15.06
N ILE A 286 26.05 26.72 -13.86
CA ILE A 286 25.28 26.87 -12.60
C ILE A 286 25.01 28.37 -12.26
N ARG A 287 25.79 29.30 -12.74
CA ARG A 287 25.56 30.74 -12.44
C ARG A 287 24.23 31.26 -12.98
N LYS A 288 23.78 30.74 -14.11
CA LYS A 288 22.58 31.22 -14.78
C LYS A 288 21.61 30.12 -15.23
N TYR A 289 22.09 28.88 -15.33
CA TYR A 289 21.38 27.74 -15.94
C TYR A 289 20.91 28.08 -17.37
N GLU A 290 21.73 28.81 -18.13
CA GLU A 290 21.48 29.20 -19.52
C GLU A 290 22.50 28.55 -20.44
N GLY A 291 22.05 28.16 -21.64
CA GLY A 291 22.85 27.44 -22.63
C GLY A 291 22.85 25.91 -22.40
N ASP A 292 23.75 25.25 -23.07
CA ASP A 292 23.87 23.78 -22.99
C ASP A 292 24.57 23.36 -21.72
N PRO A 293 24.04 22.40 -20.99
CA PRO A 293 24.71 21.79 -19.82
C PRO A 293 25.99 21.06 -20.23
N PRO A 294 26.97 20.89 -19.32
CA PRO A 294 28.16 20.09 -19.60
C PRO A 294 27.80 18.66 -20.01
N THR A 295 28.69 18.02 -20.76
CA THR A 295 28.59 16.62 -21.20
C THR A 295 29.72 15.78 -20.60
N LEU A 296 29.63 14.45 -20.72
CA LEU A 296 30.73 13.56 -20.36
C LEU A 296 32.03 13.88 -21.13
N LYS A 297 31.91 14.42 -22.33
CA LYS A 297 33.08 14.86 -23.11
C LYS A 297 33.75 16.05 -22.46
N ASP A 298 33.00 17.01 -21.91
CA ASP A 298 33.57 18.16 -21.19
C ASP A 298 34.33 17.69 -19.93
N LEU A 299 33.79 16.67 -19.24
CA LEU A 299 34.47 16.05 -18.10
C LEU A 299 35.77 15.37 -18.53
N TYR A 300 35.74 14.60 -19.61
CA TYR A 300 36.92 13.97 -20.20
C TYR A 300 37.99 15.02 -20.55
N ASP A 301 37.62 16.08 -21.23
CA ASP A 301 38.53 17.16 -21.65
C ASP A 301 39.12 17.90 -20.44
N ASP A 302 38.36 18.09 -19.35
CA ASP A 302 38.88 18.73 -18.11
C ASP A 302 39.82 17.77 -17.34
N LEU A 303 39.53 16.47 -17.29
CA LEU A 303 40.41 15.44 -16.75
C LEU A 303 41.77 15.40 -17.47
N MET A 304 41.77 15.45 -18.80
CA MET A 304 42.98 15.49 -19.63
C MET A 304 43.83 16.75 -19.41
N ARG A 305 43.25 17.85 -18.95
CA ARG A 305 43.97 19.10 -18.60
C ARG A 305 44.63 19.07 -17.24
N GLN A 306 44.27 18.12 -16.37
CA GLN A 306 44.87 18.00 -15.05
C GLN A 306 46.32 17.50 -15.18
N LYS A 307 47.14 17.85 -14.20
CA LYS A 307 48.56 17.47 -14.19
C LYS A 307 48.83 16.11 -13.54
N GLU A 308 47.89 15.63 -12.76
CA GLU A 308 47.99 14.38 -12.01
C GLU A 308 47.84 13.16 -12.94
N PRO A 309 48.73 12.16 -12.87
CA PRO A 309 48.64 10.93 -13.65
C PRO A 309 47.30 10.20 -13.45
N VAL A 310 46.79 10.19 -12.22
CA VAL A 310 45.50 9.58 -11.88
C VAL A 310 44.33 10.18 -12.65
N ALA A 311 44.35 11.49 -12.96
CA ALA A 311 43.32 12.12 -13.79
C ALA A 311 43.34 11.58 -15.22
N HIS A 312 44.54 11.31 -15.77
CA HIS A 312 44.66 10.73 -17.11
C HIS A 312 44.22 9.25 -17.14
N GLU A 313 44.43 8.50 -16.05
CA GLU A 313 43.95 7.12 -15.92
C GLU A 313 42.40 7.09 -15.92
N ILE A 314 41.74 8.01 -15.17
CA ILE A 314 40.31 8.18 -15.20
C ILE A 314 39.84 8.59 -16.62
N ALA A 315 40.49 9.53 -17.26
CA ALA A 315 40.15 9.95 -18.62
C ALA A 315 40.25 8.79 -19.62
N LEU A 316 41.32 8.00 -19.54
CA LEU A 316 41.51 6.83 -20.40
C LEU A 316 40.39 5.79 -20.21
N ALA A 317 39.97 5.55 -18.96
CA ALA A 317 38.84 4.64 -18.69
C ALA A 317 37.51 5.17 -19.25
N LEU A 318 37.32 6.49 -19.32
CA LEU A 318 36.13 7.14 -19.89
C LEU A 318 36.19 7.31 -21.42
N GLU A 319 37.34 7.09 -22.07
CA GLU A 319 37.52 7.37 -23.48
C GLU A 319 36.53 6.62 -24.39
N LEU A 320 36.29 5.34 -24.10
CA LEU A 320 35.34 4.51 -24.83
C LEU A 320 33.91 5.08 -24.85
N PHE A 321 33.52 5.73 -23.73
CA PHE A 321 32.17 6.24 -23.49
C PHE A 321 32.01 7.75 -23.81
N THR A 322 33.10 8.41 -24.17
CA THR A 322 33.12 9.86 -24.51
C THR A 322 33.42 10.14 -25.95
N THR A 323 34.57 9.66 -26.43
CA THR A 323 35.05 9.84 -27.81
C THR A 323 35.03 8.54 -28.60
N GLY A 324 34.92 7.39 -27.95
CA GLY A 324 34.84 6.09 -28.55
C GLY A 324 33.46 5.70 -29.07
N SER A 325 33.28 4.41 -29.40
CA SER A 325 32.07 3.89 -30.04
C SER A 325 30.82 3.78 -29.14
N LEU A 326 30.98 3.88 -27.80
CA LEU A 326 29.89 3.75 -26.86
C LEU A 326 29.46 5.12 -26.24
N ASN A 327 29.53 6.19 -27.03
CA ASN A 327 29.37 7.58 -26.58
C ASN A 327 27.91 8.08 -26.47
N VAL A 328 26.95 7.18 -26.33
CA VAL A 328 25.49 7.51 -26.32
C VAL A 328 25.13 8.57 -25.28
N PHE A 329 25.78 8.55 -24.14
CA PHE A 329 25.52 9.47 -23.01
C PHE A 329 26.46 10.67 -22.94
N ALA A 330 27.31 10.86 -23.96
CA ALA A 330 28.27 11.96 -24.03
C ALA A 330 27.79 13.15 -24.88
N HIS A 331 26.60 13.07 -25.45
CA HIS A 331 25.99 14.09 -26.28
C HIS A 331 24.92 14.87 -25.53
N GLN A 332 24.58 16.07 -26.05
CA GLN A 332 23.41 16.79 -25.56
C GLN A 332 22.12 16.02 -25.79
N THR A 333 21.19 16.14 -24.85
CA THR A 333 19.86 15.54 -24.97
C THR A 333 19.15 16.08 -26.19
N ASN A 334 18.76 15.21 -27.12
CA ASN A 334 18.06 15.57 -28.36
C ASN A 334 16.67 14.92 -28.48
N ILE A 335 16.20 14.27 -27.45
CA ILE A 335 14.87 13.64 -27.39
C ILE A 335 13.83 14.58 -26.79
N ASP A 336 12.58 14.52 -27.27
CA ASP A 336 11.48 15.27 -26.70
C ASP A 336 10.88 14.52 -25.49
N THR A 337 11.06 15.04 -24.30
CA THR A 337 10.55 14.46 -23.06
C THR A 337 9.31 15.18 -22.52
N ARG A 338 8.60 15.98 -23.35
CA ARG A 338 7.43 16.75 -22.89
C ARG A 338 6.15 15.93 -22.80
N ASN A 339 6.08 14.79 -23.49
CA ASN A 339 4.92 13.93 -23.42
C ASN A 339 4.71 13.43 -21.97
N ARG A 340 3.45 13.38 -21.55
CA ARG A 340 3.04 12.87 -20.24
C ARG A 340 3.36 11.37 -20.07
N ILE A 341 3.27 10.60 -21.14
CA ILE A 341 3.48 9.16 -21.14
C ILE A 341 4.70 8.85 -22.01
N ILE A 342 5.78 8.41 -21.39
CA ILE A 342 7.05 8.12 -22.07
C ILE A 342 7.54 6.73 -21.69
N CYS A 343 8.06 6.00 -22.70
CA CYS A 343 8.77 4.76 -22.52
C CYS A 343 10.18 4.87 -23.11
N TYR A 344 11.18 4.68 -22.27
CA TYR A 344 12.58 4.55 -22.68
C TYR A 344 12.88 3.08 -22.99
N ASP A 345 12.93 2.74 -24.25
CA ASP A 345 13.35 1.42 -24.73
C ASP A 345 14.88 1.37 -24.77
N ILE A 346 15.48 0.60 -23.88
CA ILE A 346 16.93 0.46 -23.72
C ILE A 346 17.43 -0.93 -24.11
N GLN A 347 16.64 -1.73 -24.83
CA GLN A 347 17.00 -3.09 -25.20
C GLN A 347 18.28 -3.14 -26.03
N ASP A 348 18.46 -2.18 -26.96
CA ASP A 348 19.58 -2.17 -27.92
C ASP A 348 20.86 -1.51 -27.35
N LEU A 349 20.91 -1.16 -26.08
CA LEU A 349 22.12 -0.60 -25.45
C LEU A 349 23.27 -1.61 -25.31
N GLY A 350 22.99 -2.91 -25.38
CA GLY A 350 23.97 -3.96 -25.13
C GLY A 350 24.33 -4.11 -23.63
N GLU A 351 24.94 -5.26 -23.31
CA GLU A 351 25.17 -5.63 -21.89
C GLU A 351 26.07 -4.64 -21.13
N ASN A 352 27.07 -4.04 -21.81
CA ASN A 352 27.99 -3.09 -21.16
C ASN A 352 27.36 -1.73 -20.86
N LEU A 353 26.41 -1.28 -21.67
CA LEU A 353 25.77 0.03 -21.51
C LEU A 353 24.43 -0.02 -20.75
N LYS A 354 23.79 -1.18 -20.62
CA LYS A 354 22.53 -1.32 -19.89
C LYS A 354 22.59 -0.80 -18.44
N PRO A 355 23.58 -1.18 -17.60
CA PRO A 355 23.68 -0.66 -16.23
C PRO A 355 23.85 0.86 -16.18
N ILE A 356 24.66 1.40 -17.10
CA ILE A 356 24.92 2.84 -17.25
C ILE A 356 23.65 3.54 -17.70
N GLY A 357 22.98 2.98 -18.73
CA GLY A 357 21.70 3.47 -19.23
C GLY A 357 20.63 3.55 -18.15
N LEU A 358 20.51 2.52 -17.32
CA LEU A 358 19.60 2.53 -16.17
C LEU A 358 19.95 3.64 -15.19
N LEU A 359 21.22 3.82 -14.83
CA LEU A 359 21.66 4.86 -13.90
C LEU A 359 21.35 6.28 -14.45
N VAL A 360 21.67 6.53 -15.74
CA VAL A 360 21.41 7.83 -16.40
C VAL A 360 19.91 8.09 -16.53
N MET A 361 19.11 7.07 -16.87
CA MET A 361 17.66 7.21 -16.98
C MET A 361 17.04 7.48 -15.61
N LEU A 362 17.46 6.78 -14.56
CA LEU A 362 16.97 7.02 -13.20
C LEU A 362 17.27 8.44 -12.71
N ASP A 363 18.46 8.98 -12.98
CA ASP A 363 18.79 10.37 -12.65
C ASP A 363 17.91 11.37 -13.42
N SER A 364 17.73 11.16 -14.73
CA SER A 364 16.86 11.97 -15.58
C SER A 364 15.39 11.93 -15.13
N ILE A 365 14.88 10.73 -14.80
CA ILE A 365 13.52 10.52 -14.29
C ILE A 365 13.34 11.22 -12.95
N LEU A 366 14.27 11.05 -12.01
CA LEU A 366 14.22 11.71 -10.71
C LEU A 366 14.16 13.24 -10.84
N ASN A 367 14.95 13.79 -11.74
CA ASN A 367 14.91 15.21 -12.08
C ASN A 367 13.53 15.67 -12.58
N ARG A 368 12.90 14.87 -13.43
CA ARG A 368 11.56 15.14 -13.94
C ARG A 368 10.50 15.04 -12.84
N VAL A 369 10.55 13.99 -12.00
CA VAL A 369 9.63 13.80 -10.87
C VAL A 369 9.71 14.97 -9.89
N ILE A 370 10.91 15.43 -9.55
CA ILE A 370 11.11 16.61 -8.67
C ILE A 370 10.48 17.86 -9.29
N ARG A 371 10.72 18.09 -10.57
CA ARG A 371 10.13 19.24 -11.30
C ARG A 371 8.61 19.15 -11.33
N ASN A 372 8.04 17.99 -11.61
CA ASN A 372 6.59 17.77 -11.65
C ASN A 372 5.97 18.06 -10.27
N ARG A 373 6.58 17.53 -9.20
CA ARG A 373 6.13 17.77 -7.83
C ARG A 373 6.10 19.27 -7.48
N GLN A 374 7.10 20.04 -7.90
CA GLN A 374 7.13 21.50 -7.69
C GLN A 374 6.05 22.23 -8.50
N GLN A 375 5.59 21.64 -9.59
CA GLN A 375 4.49 22.13 -10.43
C GLN A 375 3.11 21.59 -10.00
N GLY A 376 3.03 20.81 -8.91
CA GLY A 376 1.80 20.19 -8.43
C GLY A 376 1.29 19.06 -9.33
N ARG A 377 2.20 18.40 -10.07
CA ARG A 377 1.88 17.23 -10.89
C ARG A 377 2.49 15.97 -10.29
N ASP A 378 1.71 14.89 -10.28
CA ASP A 378 2.16 13.61 -9.82
C ASP A 378 2.81 12.80 -10.95
N SER A 379 3.68 11.86 -10.59
CA SER A 379 4.42 11.00 -11.52
C SER A 379 4.35 9.55 -11.07
N HIS A 380 4.19 8.66 -12.03
CA HIS A 380 4.02 7.22 -11.81
C HIS A 380 5.08 6.42 -12.58
#